data_a91932907cae3c2e279d1784b3926638
#
_entry.id   a91932907cae3c2e279d1784b3926638
#
_cell.length_a   1.000
_cell.length_b   1.000
_cell.length_c   1.000
_cell.angle_alpha   90.00
_cell.angle_beta   90.00
_cell.angle_gamma   90.00
#
_symmetry.space_group_name_H-M   'P 1'
#
loop_
_entity.id
_entity.type
_entity.pdbx_description
1 polymer ?
#
loop_
_entity_poly.entity_id
_entity_poly.type
_entity_poly.pdbx_seq_one_letter_code
_entity_poly.pdbx_strand_id
1 'polypeptide(L)'
;MDISTLANLINAVAVTAGVIFAATQIRDYRRQRKRDSMLSLVRSFQSPTFARGLRRVIELPDNASADQVREILGPEGEDLIVHVTATWETIGVLLFHGELTIDIIDDFFSGPILISWRKLLPYTTDIRQQYQRDTWSEWFQWLAERMMERESTAPAVPAYIAHARGTKSYDRWLHRR
;
A
#
# COMPACT_ATOMS: atom_id res chain seq x y z
N MET A 1 -21.97 55.47 -2.96
CA MET A 1 -20.89 54.53 -2.59
C MET A 1 -19.60 55.16 -3.06
N ASP A 2 -18.68 55.36 -2.17
CA ASP A 2 -17.41 56.02 -2.49
C ASP A 2 -16.51 55.08 -3.28
N ILE A 3 -15.73 55.63 -4.22
CA ILE A 3 -14.84 54.87 -5.14
C ILE A 3 -13.84 54.00 -4.35
N SER A 4 -13.40 54.48 -3.19
CA SER A 4 -12.53 53.74 -2.26
C SER A 4 -13.20 52.50 -1.68
N THR A 5 -14.47 52.62 -1.33
CA THR A 5 -15.28 51.51 -0.79
C THR A 5 -15.48 50.41 -1.87
N LEU A 6 -15.75 50.84 -3.11
CA LEU A 6 -15.90 49.93 -4.24
C LEU A 6 -14.58 49.19 -4.53
N ALA A 7 -13.46 49.89 -4.56
CA ALA A 7 -12.13 49.31 -4.77
C ALA A 7 -11.76 48.27 -3.69
N ASN A 8 -12.05 48.61 -2.40
CA ASN A 8 -11.81 47.68 -1.29
C ASN A 8 -12.69 46.43 -1.38
N LEU A 9 -13.95 46.57 -1.78
CA LEU A 9 -14.85 45.44 -1.98
C LEU A 9 -14.33 44.48 -3.11
N ILE A 10 -13.93 45.07 -4.26
CA ILE A 10 -13.35 44.30 -5.36
C ILE A 10 -12.10 43.55 -4.91
N ASN A 11 -11.20 44.21 -4.17
CA ASN A 11 -10.00 43.57 -3.64
C ASN A 11 -10.34 42.43 -2.68
N ALA A 12 -11.27 42.61 -1.78
CA ALA A 12 -11.71 41.59 -0.83
C ALA A 12 -12.29 40.36 -1.56
N VAL A 13 -13.12 40.59 -2.58
CA VAL A 13 -13.68 39.51 -3.41
C VAL A 13 -12.56 38.78 -4.19
N ALA A 14 -11.64 39.52 -4.80
CA ALA A 14 -10.52 38.94 -5.56
C ALA A 14 -9.61 38.07 -4.68
N VAL A 15 -9.26 38.56 -3.47
CA VAL A 15 -8.44 37.80 -2.52
C VAL A 15 -9.18 36.54 -2.05
N THR A 16 -10.47 36.68 -1.72
CA THR A 16 -11.27 35.52 -1.29
C THR A 16 -11.37 34.46 -2.39
N ALA A 17 -11.65 34.88 -3.62
CA ALA A 17 -11.68 33.98 -4.80
C ALA A 17 -10.32 33.31 -5.02
N GLY A 18 -9.23 34.05 -4.87
CA GLY A 18 -7.85 33.52 -4.98
C GLY A 18 -7.55 32.46 -3.93
N VAL A 19 -7.96 32.67 -2.68
CA VAL A 19 -7.78 31.70 -1.59
C VAL A 19 -8.61 30.42 -1.84
N ILE A 20 -9.87 30.57 -2.25
CA ILE A 20 -10.73 29.42 -2.58
C ILE A 20 -10.13 28.64 -3.75
N PHE A 21 -9.67 29.32 -4.80
CA PHE A 21 -9.02 28.70 -5.95
C PHE A 21 -7.76 27.95 -5.55
N ALA A 22 -6.89 28.56 -4.75
CA ALA A 22 -5.69 27.90 -4.25
C ALA A 22 -6.00 26.65 -3.41
N ALA A 23 -7.00 26.73 -2.54
CA ALA A 23 -7.45 25.60 -1.71
C ALA A 23 -7.98 24.43 -2.57
N THR A 24 -8.77 24.74 -3.61
CA THR A 24 -9.26 23.71 -4.55
C THR A 24 -8.12 23.08 -5.36
N GLN A 25 -7.17 23.86 -5.86
CA GLN A 25 -5.99 23.37 -6.58
C GLN A 25 -5.14 22.44 -5.70
N ILE A 26 -4.89 22.82 -4.43
CA ILE A 26 -4.14 21.96 -3.49
C ILE A 26 -4.87 20.64 -3.25
N ARG A 27 -6.21 20.71 -3.09
CA ARG A 27 -7.03 19.50 -2.90
C ARG A 27 -6.99 18.57 -4.10
N ASP A 28 -7.11 19.12 -5.30
CA ASP A 28 -7.09 18.35 -6.54
C ASP A 28 -5.70 17.76 -6.80
N TYR A 29 -4.63 18.52 -6.56
CA TYR A 29 -3.26 18.04 -6.64
C TYR A 29 -3.01 16.84 -5.69
N ARG A 30 -3.46 16.93 -4.43
CA ARG A 30 -3.36 15.82 -3.47
C ARG A 30 -4.13 14.58 -3.91
N ARG A 31 -5.32 14.75 -4.49
CA ARG A 31 -6.10 13.64 -5.03
C ARG A 31 -5.41 12.97 -6.22
N GLN A 32 -4.86 13.76 -7.12
CA GLN A 32 -4.16 13.29 -8.29
C GLN A 32 -2.89 12.51 -7.89
N ARG A 33 -2.11 13.04 -6.96
CA ARG A 33 -0.93 12.37 -6.42
C ARG A 33 -1.24 11.00 -5.81
N LYS A 34 -2.31 10.91 -4.99
CA LYS A 34 -2.76 9.62 -4.44
C LYS A 34 -3.16 8.63 -5.53
N ARG A 35 -3.81 9.09 -6.57
CA ARG A 35 -4.21 8.26 -7.71
C ARG A 35 -2.99 7.75 -8.49
N ASP A 36 -2.01 8.61 -8.72
CA ASP A 36 -0.78 8.26 -9.43
C ASP A 36 0.06 7.27 -8.63
N SER A 37 0.17 7.44 -7.32
CA SER A 37 0.83 6.49 -6.42
C SER A 37 0.16 5.12 -6.47
N MET A 38 -1.18 5.07 -6.46
CA MET A 38 -1.93 3.82 -6.58
C MET A 38 -1.72 3.13 -7.93
N LEU A 39 -1.74 3.88 -9.03
CA LEU A 39 -1.50 3.32 -10.37
C LEU A 39 -0.06 2.81 -10.53
N SER A 40 0.91 3.51 -9.96
CA SER A 40 2.31 3.08 -9.93
C SER A 40 2.45 1.77 -9.16
N LEU A 41 1.77 1.66 -8.02
CA LEU A 41 1.73 0.44 -7.22
C LEU A 41 1.17 -0.73 -8.02
N VAL A 42 -0.01 -0.59 -8.61
CA VAL A 42 -0.62 -1.64 -9.43
C VAL A 42 0.31 -2.10 -10.55
N ARG A 43 1.02 -1.18 -11.20
CA ARG A 43 2.01 -1.51 -12.24
C ARG A 43 3.20 -2.31 -11.70
N SER A 44 3.67 -2.04 -10.49
CA SER A 44 4.78 -2.80 -9.90
C SER A 44 4.40 -4.27 -9.67
N PHE A 45 3.16 -4.55 -9.31
CA PHE A 45 2.62 -5.91 -9.16
C PHE A 45 2.41 -6.64 -10.50
N GLN A 46 2.20 -5.90 -11.57
CA GLN A 46 2.11 -6.46 -12.92
C GLN A 46 3.49 -6.78 -13.52
N SER A 47 4.58 -6.46 -12.82
CA SER A 47 5.93 -6.81 -13.22
C SER A 47 6.09 -8.34 -13.24
N PRO A 48 6.57 -8.93 -14.37
CA PRO A 48 6.87 -10.35 -14.44
C PRO A 48 7.87 -10.81 -13.38
N THR A 49 8.80 -9.95 -12.99
CA THR A 49 9.80 -10.22 -11.95
C THR A 49 9.15 -10.35 -10.58
N PHE A 50 8.26 -9.41 -10.22
CA PHE A 50 7.52 -9.49 -8.98
C PHE A 50 6.64 -10.74 -8.93
N ALA A 51 5.89 -11.02 -9.99
CA ALA A 51 5.01 -12.19 -10.06
C ALA A 51 5.78 -13.52 -9.91
N ARG A 52 6.95 -13.64 -10.53
CA ARG A 52 7.84 -14.80 -10.35
C ARG A 52 8.37 -14.89 -8.93
N GLY A 53 8.84 -13.78 -8.39
CA GLY A 53 9.35 -13.71 -7.02
C GLY A 53 8.29 -14.09 -5.98
N LEU A 54 7.10 -13.52 -6.09
CA LEU A 54 5.99 -13.84 -5.19
C LEU A 54 5.61 -15.33 -5.25
N ARG A 55 5.56 -15.92 -6.44
CA ARG A 55 5.32 -17.36 -6.61
C ARG A 55 6.38 -18.17 -5.88
N ARG A 56 7.67 -17.85 -6.06
CA ARG A 56 8.78 -18.54 -5.39
C ARG A 56 8.68 -18.40 -3.86
N VAL A 57 8.34 -17.22 -3.36
CA VAL A 57 8.12 -17.01 -1.92
C VAL A 57 6.98 -17.88 -1.39
N ILE A 58 5.86 -17.96 -2.10
CA ILE A 58 4.70 -18.79 -1.69
C ILE A 58 5.05 -20.29 -1.67
N GLU A 59 5.89 -20.74 -2.59
CA GLU A 59 6.35 -22.14 -2.71
C GLU A 59 7.38 -22.54 -1.63
N LEU A 60 7.99 -21.57 -0.92
CA LEU A 60 8.93 -21.88 0.18
C LEU A 60 8.26 -22.70 1.29
N PRO A 61 9.01 -23.61 1.93
CA PRO A 61 8.55 -24.23 3.17
C PRO A 61 8.28 -23.19 4.25
N ASP A 62 7.35 -23.50 5.16
CA ASP A 62 7.20 -22.69 6.37
C ASP A 62 8.47 -22.84 7.24
N ASN A 63 8.89 -21.74 7.85
CA ASN A 63 10.07 -21.67 8.73
C ASN A 63 11.42 -22.01 8.06
N ALA A 64 11.55 -21.81 6.74
CA ALA A 64 12.83 -21.99 6.06
C ALA A 64 13.86 -20.94 6.52
N SER A 65 15.03 -21.40 6.96
CA SER A 65 16.16 -20.53 7.27
C SER A 65 16.73 -19.85 6.02
N ALA A 66 17.59 -18.83 6.22
CA ALA A 66 18.22 -18.14 5.09
C ALA A 66 19.05 -19.13 4.22
N ASP A 67 19.75 -20.07 4.83
CA ASP A 67 20.53 -21.05 4.09
C ASP A 67 19.65 -22.02 3.30
N GLN A 68 18.56 -22.50 3.87
CA GLN A 68 17.59 -23.34 3.16
C GLN A 68 16.94 -22.59 1.99
N VAL A 69 16.61 -21.32 2.17
CA VAL A 69 16.07 -20.48 1.09
C VAL A 69 17.07 -20.34 -0.05
N ARG A 70 18.35 -20.11 0.25
CA ARG A 70 19.43 -20.03 -0.73
C ARG A 70 19.62 -21.35 -1.48
N GLU A 71 19.57 -22.47 -0.76
CA GLU A 71 19.67 -23.80 -1.37
C GLU A 71 18.52 -24.11 -2.33
N ILE A 72 17.27 -23.77 -1.92
CA ILE A 72 16.05 -24.05 -2.71
C ILE A 72 15.98 -23.16 -3.95
N LEU A 73 16.29 -21.87 -3.81
CA LEU A 73 16.07 -20.90 -4.86
C LEU A 73 17.29 -20.61 -5.73
N GLY A 74 18.49 -20.91 -5.20
CA GLY A 74 19.75 -20.53 -5.85
C GLY A 74 19.98 -19.01 -5.91
N PRO A 75 21.09 -18.56 -6.52
CA PRO A 75 21.47 -17.15 -6.56
C PRO A 75 20.41 -16.24 -7.21
N GLU A 76 19.80 -16.65 -8.30
CA GLU A 76 18.74 -15.89 -8.97
C GLU A 76 17.48 -15.76 -8.10
N GLY A 77 17.26 -16.70 -7.19
CA GLY A 77 16.13 -16.68 -6.27
C GLY A 77 16.28 -15.65 -5.16
N GLU A 78 17.48 -15.37 -4.68
CA GLU A 78 17.73 -14.31 -3.73
C GLU A 78 17.37 -12.94 -4.30
N ASP A 79 17.72 -12.66 -5.55
CA ASP A 79 17.35 -11.42 -6.23
C ASP A 79 15.83 -11.26 -6.31
N LEU A 80 15.10 -12.35 -6.54
CA LEU A 80 13.65 -12.35 -6.55
C LEU A 80 13.06 -12.04 -5.16
N ILE A 81 13.63 -12.60 -4.09
CA ILE A 81 13.22 -12.28 -2.71
C ILE A 81 13.47 -10.81 -2.40
N VAL A 82 14.66 -10.29 -2.73
CA VAL A 82 14.99 -8.87 -2.54
C VAL A 82 14.00 -7.99 -3.27
N HIS A 83 13.62 -8.35 -4.50
CA HIS A 83 12.62 -7.59 -5.26
C HIS A 83 11.23 -7.62 -4.60
N VAL A 84 10.79 -8.76 -4.10
CA VAL A 84 9.51 -8.90 -3.39
C VAL A 84 9.51 -8.11 -2.09
N THR A 85 10.56 -8.27 -1.26
CA THR A 85 10.66 -7.56 0.01
C THR A 85 10.77 -6.06 -0.17
N ALA A 86 11.58 -5.57 -1.13
CA ALA A 86 11.69 -4.15 -1.45
C ALA A 86 10.35 -3.55 -1.94
N THR A 87 9.55 -4.35 -2.63
CA THR A 87 8.20 -3.92 -3.03
C THR A 87 7.29 -3.75 -1.82
N TRP A 88 7.28 -4.71 -0.88
CA TRP A 88 6.51 -4.59 0.36
C TRP A 88 7.02 -3.47 1.27
N GLU A 89 8.34 -3.27 1.36
CA GLU A 89 8.95 -2.11 2.04
C GLU A 89 8.41 -0.80 1.49
N THR A 90 8.42 -0.65 0.16
CA THR A 90 7.92 0.56 -0.51
C THR A 90 6.46 0.82 -0.16
N ILE A 91 5.62 -0.22 -0.14
CA ILE A 91 4.20 -0.09 0.23
C ILE A 91 4.05 0.32 1.69
N GLY A 92 4.84 -0.27 2.58
CA GLY A 92 4.85 0.10 4.01
C GLY A 92 5.17 1.58 4.20
N VAL A 93 6.22 2.07 3.54
CA VAL A 93 6.59 3.49 3.56
C VAL A 93 5.47 4.38 3.02
N LEU A 94 4.89 4.05 1.86
CA LEU A 94 3.82 4.84 1.25
C LEU A 94 2.55 4.86 2.10
N LEU A 95 2.22 3.75 2.77
CA LEU A 95 1.11 3.69 3.72
C LEU A 95 1.40 4.58 4.94
N PHE A 96 2.59 4.48 5.53
CA PHE A 96 2.99 5.28 6.68
C PHE A 96 2.91 6.78 6.41
N HIS A 97 3.33 7.22 5.22
CA HIS A 97 3.25 8.62 4.81
C HIS A 97 1.84 9.06 4.31
N GLY A 98 0.85 8.17 4.33
CA GLY A 98 -0.51 8.48 3.92
C GLY A 98 -0.71 8.70 2.41
N GLU A 99 0.26 8.30 1.61
CA GLU A 99 0.16 8.29 0.13
C GLU A 99 -0.76 7.17 -0.36
N LEU A 100 -0.82 6.06 0.39
CA LEU A 100 -1.77 4.96 0.21
C LEU A 100 -2.71 4.87 1.42
N THR A 101 -3.86 4.24 1.24
CA THR A 101 -4.78 3.92 2.32
C THR A 101 -4.75 2.44 2.63
N ILE A 102 -4.94 2.09 3.89
CA ILE A 102 -4.95 0.70 4.32
C ILE A 102 -6.06 -0.10 3.63
N ASP A 103 -7.21 0.52 3.33
CA ASP A 103 -8.33 -0.13 2.64
C ASP A 103 -7.93 -0.61 1.24
N ILE A 104 -7.20 0.23 0.49
CA ILE A 104 -6.71 -0.14 -0.84
C ILE A 104 -5.71 -1.29 -0.77
N ILE A 105 -4.81 -1.25 0.21
CA ILE A 105 -3.82 -2.32 0.39
C ILE A 105 -4.51 -3.63 0.78
N ASP A 106 -5.48 -3.57 1.66
CA ASP A 106 -6.27 -4.72 2.10
C ASP A 106 -7.01 -5.36 0.92
N ASP A 107 -7.74 -4.55 0.14
CA ASP A 107 -8.52 -5.02 -1.00
C ASP A 107 -7.66 -5.75 -2.07
N PHE A 108 -6.41 -5.32 -2.26
CA PHE A 108 -5.56 -5.87 -3.32
C PHE A 108 -4.52 -6.87 -2.85
N PHE A 109 -3.99 -6.71 -1.64
CA PHE A 109 -2.70 -7.30 -1.29
C PHE A 109 -2.62 -7.96 0.09
N SER A 110 -3.67 -7.93 0.90
CA SER A 110 -3.60 -8.42 2.28
C SER A 110 -3.12 -9.87 2.33
N GLY A 111 -3.71 -10.76 1.55
CA GLY A 111 -3.30 -12.15 1.45
C GLY A 111 -1.84 -12.35 1.01
N PRO A 112 -1.41 -11.78 -0.13
CA PRO A 112 0.00 -11.83 -0.56
C PRO A 112 0.99 -11.28 0.46
N ILE A 113 0.67 -10.17 1.15
CA ILE A 113 1.54 -9.60 2.20
C ILE A 113 1.69 -10.57 3.36
N LEU A 114 0.58 -11.08 3.89
CA LEU A 114 0.58 -11.98 5.04
C LEU A 114 1.27 -13.31 4.75
N ILE A 115 1.03 -13.89 3.58
CA ILE A 115 1.69 -15.12 3.16
C ILE A 115 3.19 -14.87 2.99
N SER A 116 3.59 -13.79 2.32
CA SER A 116 5.00 -13.45 2.11
C SER A 116 5.72 -13.24 3.44
N TRP A 117 5.11 -12.50 4.38
CA TRP A 117 5.70 -12.27 5.69
C TRP A 117 5.89 -13.57 6.47
N ARG A 118 4.85 -14.41 6.54
CA ARG A 118 4.93 -15.71 7.21
C ARG A 118 6.05 -16.59 6.66
N LYS A 119 6.22 -16.61 5.34
CA LYS A 119 7.27 -17.42 4.67
C LYS A 119 8.67 -16.85 4.87
N LEU A 120 8.80 -15.52 4.86
CA LEU A 120 10.09 -14.85 4.91
C LEU A 120 10.51 -14.37 6.31
N LEU A 121 9.69 -14.55 7.34
CA LEU A 121 10.04 -14.12 8.70
C LEU A 121 11.33 -14.79 9.22
N PRO A 122 11.52 -16.14 9.11
CA PRO A 122 12.75 -16.77 9.55
C PRO A 122 13.97 -16.29 8.73
N TYR A 123 13.83 -16.24 7.40
CA TYR A 123 14.85 -15.68 6.51
C TYR A 123 15.23 -14.25 6.92
N THR A 124 14.24 -13.39 7.16
CA THR A 124 14.48 -11.99 7.57
C THR A 124 15.20 -11.92 8.91
N THR A 125 14.86 -12.80 9.85
CA THR A 125 15.50 -12.88 11.17
C THR A 125 16.97 -13.26 11.02
N ASP A 126 17.29 -14.27 10.22
CA ASP A 126 18.67 -14.71 9.97
C ASP A 126 19.47 -13.61 9.28
N ILE A 127 18.91 -12.91 8.31
CA ILE A 127 19.55 -11.78 7.60
C ILE A 127 19.85 -10.63 8.57
N ARG A 128 18.92 -10.29 9.46
CA ARG A 128 19.14 -9.27 10.50
C ARG A 128 20.32 -9.64 11.40
N GLN A 129 20.41 -10.89 11.82
CA GLN A 129 21.52 -11.38 12.63
C GLN A 129 22.84 -11.37 11.84
N GLN A 130 22.83 -11.84 10.61
CA GLN A 130 24.02 -11.91 9.74
C GLN A 130 24.62 -10.52 9.50
N TYR A 131 23.80 -9.51 9.24
CA TYR A 131 24.25 -8.15 8.96
C TYR A 131 24.22 -7.22 10.20
N GLN A 132 23.82 -7.74 11.37
CA GLN A 132 23.66 -6.97 12.62
C GLN A 132 22.83 -5.70 12.39
N ARG A 133 21.71 -5.84 11.67
CA ARG A 133 20.86 -4.71 11.28
C ARG A 133 19.37 -5.04 11.45
N ASP A 134 18.80 -4.61 12.58
CA ASP A 134 17.40 -4.85 12.92
C ASP A 134 16.39 -4.16 11.99
N THR A 135 16.84 -3.10 11.30
CA THR A 135 15.99 -2.34 10.36
C THR A 135 15.84 -3.01 8.99
N TRP A 136 16.41 -4.20 8.78
CA TRP A 136 16.21 -4.94 7.54
C TRP A 136 14.76 -5.40 7.42
N SER A 137 14.07 -5.02 6.34
CA SER A 137 12.65 -5.30 6.10
C SER A 137 11.72 -4.81 7.22
N GLU A 138 12.01 -3.65 7.83
CA GLU A 138 11.22 -3.09 8.93
C GLU A 138 9.84 -2.61 8.50
N TRP A 139 9.74 -1.99 7.34
CA TRP A 139 8.47 -1.50 6.80
C TRP A 139 7.60 -2.63 6.27
N PHE A 140 8.21 -3.71 5.77
CA PHE A 140 7.48 -4.91 5.41
C PHE A 140 6.90 -5.59 6.66
N GLN A 141 7.68 -5.71 7.73
CA GLN A 141 7.18 -6.21 9.01
C GLN A 141 6.02 -5.35 9.51
N TRP A 142 6.24 -4.04 9.60
CA TRP A 142 5.21 -3.10 10.04
C TRP A 142 3.93 -3.21 9.21
N LEU A 143 4.05 -3.32 7.90
CA LEU A 143 2.93 -3.50 6.98
C LEU A 143 2.16 -4.80 7.27
N ALA A 144 2.88 -5.91 7.43
CA ALA A 144 2.28 -7.20 7.75
C ALA A 144 1.55 -7.18 9.10
N GLU A 145 2.12 -6.53 10.11
CA GLU A 145 1.49 -6.35 11.42
C GLU A 145 0.19 -5.56 11.31
N ARG A 146 0.15 -4.49 10.50
CA ARG A 146 -1.10 -3.73 10.25
C ARG A 146 -2.17 -4.57 9.56
N MET A 147 -1.77 -5.44 8.62
CA MET A 147 -2.70 -6.37 7.98
C MET A 147 -3.22 -7.43 8.97
N MET A 148 -2.36 -7.99 9.82
CA MET A 148 -2.77 -8.94 10.87
C MET A 148 -3.73 -8.31 11.88
N GLU A 149 -3.47 -7.09 12.34
CA GLU A 149 -4.39 -6.36 13.23
C GLU A 149 -5.76 -6.16 12.59
N ARG A 150 -5.76 -5.77 11.32
CA ARG A 150 -7.01 -5.56 10.59
C ARG A 150 -7.79 -6.86 10.44
N GLU A 151 -7.15 -7.95 10.08
CA GLU A 151 -7.77 -9.27 9.94
C GLU A 151 -8.32 -9.78 11.29
N SER A 152 -7.64 -9.49 12.41
CA SER A 152 -8.09 -9.84 13.73
C SER A 152 -9.36 -9.11 14.18
N THR A 153 -9.51 -7.85 13.75
CA THR A 153 -10.67 -7.01 14.11
C THR A 153 -11.84 -7.16 13.13
N ALA A 154 -11.55 -7.45 11.87
CA ALA A 154 -12.54 -7.64 10.82
C ALA A 154 -12.05 -8.76 9.88
N PRO A 155 -12.43 -10.02 10.16
CA PRO A 155 -12.03 -11.15 9.32
C PRO A 155 -12.37 -10.91 7.85
N ALA A 156 -11.46 -11.28 6.97
CA ALA A 156 -11.60 -11.07 5.54
C ALA A 156 -12.84 -11.81 5.00
N VAL A 157 -13.79 -11.07 4.50
CA VAL A 157 -14.97 -11.61 3.81
C VAL A 157 -14.74 -11.45 2.31
N PRO A 158 -14.81 -12.53 1.52
CA PRO A 158 -14.66 -12.43 0.07
C PRO A 158 -15.59 -11.39 -0.55
N ALA A 159 -15.08 -10.57 -1.45
CA ALA A 159 -15.83 -9.47 -2.05
C ALA A 159 -17.15 -9.92 -2.70
N TYR A 160 -17.19 -11.11 -3.31
CA TYR A 160 -18.40 -11.66 -3.91
C TYR A 160 -19.49 -12.01 -2.89
N ILE A 161 -19.11 -12.20 -1.60
CA ILE A 161 -20.06 -12.38 -0.50
C ILE A 161 -20.44 -11.04 0.10
N ALA A 162 -19.43 -10.20 0.42
CA ALA A 162 -19.64 -8.91 1.05
C ALA A 162 -20.49 -7.94 0.19
N HIS A 163 -20.35 -8.05 -1.13
CA HIS A 163 -21.03 -7.19 -2.12
C HIS A 163 -22.04 -7.93 -2.98
N ALA A 164 -22.55 -9.08 -2.51
CA ALA A 164 -23.62 -9.79 -3.21
C ALA A 164 -24.89 -8.93 -3.33
N ARG A 165 -25.71 -9.16 -4.37
CA ARG A 165 -27.00 -8.49 -4.53
C ARG A 165 -27.86 -8.66 -3.27
N GLY A 166 -28.50 -7.57 -2.84
CA GLY A 166 -29.33 -7.55 -1.62
C GLY A 166 -28.54 -7.30 -0.33
N THR A 167 -27.22 -7.05 -0.40
CA THR A 167 -26.48 -6.54 0.73
C THR A 167 -26.52 -5.02 0.78
N LYS A 168 -26.44 -4.43 1.99
CA LYS A 168 -26.33 -2.96 2.16
C LYS A 168 -25.15 -2.37 1.41
N SER A 169 -24.10 -3.13 1.19
CA SER A 169 -22.91 -2.71 0.46
C SER A 169 -23.17 -2.61 -1.03
N TYR A 170 -23.89 -3.58 -1.62
CA TYR A 170 -24.30 -3.57 -3.02
C TYR A 170 -25.23 -2.39 -3.31
N ASP A 171 -26.23 -2.14 -2.46
CA ASP A 171 -27.16 -1.02 -2.62
C ASP A 171 -26.45 0.32 -2.56
N ARG A 172 -25.49 0.50 -1.63
CA ARG A 172 -24.65 1.69 -1.54
C ARG A 172 -23.80 1.91 -2.78
N TRP A 173 -23.30 0.86 -3.39
CA TRP A 173 -22.52 0.93 -4.63
C TRP A 173 -23.37 1.37 -5.82
N LEU A 174 -24.61 0.88 -5.95
CA LEU A 174 -25.55 1.29 -7.00
C LEU A 174 -25.87 2.79 -6.96
N HIS A 175 -25.99 3.36 -5.76
CA HIS A 175 -26.32 4.78 -5.58
C HIS A 175 -25.12 5.73 -5.72
N ARG A 176 -23.90 5.22 -5.94
CA ARG A 176 -22.70 6.03 -6.19
C ARG A 176 -22.38 6.23 -7.67
N ARG A 177 -23.18 5.64 -8.55
CA ARG A 177 -23.10 5.83 -10.00
C ARG A 177 -24.09 6.87 -10.45
#